data_1efcdcd9801f6087d698561db9a38f77
#
_entry.id   1efcdcd9801f6087d698561db9a38f77
#
_cell.length_a   1.000
_cell.length_b   1.000
_cell.length_c   1.000
_cell.angle_alpha   90.00
_cell.angle_beta   90.00
_cell.angle_gamma   90.00
#
_symmetry.space_group_name_H-M   'P 1'
#
loop_
_entity.id
_entity.type
_entity.pdbx_description
1 polymer ?
#
loop_
_entity_poly.entity_id
_entity_poly.type
_entity_poly.pdbx_seq_one_letter_code
_entity_poly.pdbx_strand_id
1 'polypeptide(L)'
;KAITMGIKTILSANRIILLAWGTNKSEIIQKAIEGEINSNIPTTYLQNHKNTTVIIDDQAASNLTRIKTPWITGNCNWKNDNIRFRAVHWLCSKTNKSILKLTEEDYNLNGLSELLILEGNYYDLNIKMFNKVQNTITGWPGGKPNASDQKRPERAHPSKKRCIIFSPHPDDDVISMGGTFDRLVSQGHEVHLAYQTSGNIAVSDEEA
;
A
#
# COMPACT_ATOMS: atom_id res chain seq x y z
N LYS A 1 20.76 -28.14 -16.90
CA LYS A 1 19.54 -28.94 -17.22
C LYS A 1 19.11 -29.62 -15.93
N ALA A 2 17.83 -29.57 -15.60
CA ALA A 2 17.23 -30.26 -14.47
C ALA A 2 16.29 -31.36 -14.98
N ILE A 3 16.20 -32.47 -14.22
CA ILE A 3 15.25 -33.54 -14.48
C ILE A 3 14.17 -33.43 -13.40
N THR A 4 12.92 -33.42 -13.81
CA THR A 4 11.78 -33.39 -12.88
C THR A 4 10.81 -34.53 -13.18
N MET A 5 10.05 -34.92 -12.17
CA MET A 5 8.98 -35.91 -12.30
C MET A 5 7.75 -35.25 -12.93
N GLY A 6 7.11 -35.94 -13.87
CA GLY A 6 5.86 -35.42 -14.48
C GLY A 6 4.73 -35.28 -13.48
N ILE A 7 3.86 -34.27 -13.67
CA ILE A 7 2.75 -34.00 -12.75
C ILE A 7 1.80 -35.21 -12.58
N LYS A 8 1.56 -35.98 -13.63
CA LYS A 8 0.72 -37.17 -13.57
C LYS A 8 1.27 -38.22 -12.59
N THR A 9 2.59 -38.40 -12.57
CA THR A 9 3.26 -39.31 -11.63
C THR A 9 3.16 -38.78 -10.19
N ILE A 10 3.31 -37.47 -9.97
CA ILE A 10 3.12 -36.86 -8.66
C ILE A 10 1.70 -37.08 -8.15
N LEU A 11 0.69 -36.87 -9.01
CA LEU A 11 -0.72 -37.03 -8.65
C LEU A 11 -1.13 -38.48 -8.37
N SER A 12 -0.34 -39.47 -8.76
CA SER A 12 -0.59 -40.88 -8.43
C SER A 12 -0.19 -41.28 -7.00
N ALA A 13 0.47 -40.38 -6.25
CA ALA A 13 0.83 -40.63 -4.86
C ALA A 13 -0.41 -40.65 -3.95
N ASN A 14 -0.36 -41.43 -2.88
CA ASN A 14 -1.45 -41.46 -1.88
C ASN A 14 -1.56 -40.18 -1.07
N ARG A 15 -0.45 -39.47 -0.89
CA ARG A 15 -0.35 -38.20 -0.17
C ARG A 15 0.70 -37.30 -0.81
N ILE A 16 0.37 -36.04 -0.94
CA ILE A 16 1.28 -35.01 -1.47
C ILE A 16 1.50 -33.95 -0.39
N ILE A 17 2.76 -33.54 -0.18
CA ILE A 17 3.12 -32.44 0.68
C ILE A 17 3.84 -31.42 -0.19
N LEU A 18 3.25 -30.23 -0.33
CA LEU A 18 3.84 -29.07 -1.00
C LEU A 18 4.48 -28.16 0.04
N LEU A 19 5.78 -27.90 -0.12
CA LEU A 19 6.54 -27.04 0.76
C LEU A 19 7.01 -25.80 0.00
N ALA A 20 6.81 -24.60 0.57
CA ALA A 20 7.33 -23.37 -0.04
C ALA A 20 7.60 -22.28 1.02
N TRP A 21 8.68 -21.51 0.81
CA TRP A 21 9.13 -20.45 1.69
C TRP A 21 9.54 -19.19 0.93
N GLY A 22 9.34 -18.05 1.57
CA GLY A 22 9.80 -16.73 1.13
C GLY A 22 8.88 -16.02 0.17
N THR A 23 9.01 -14.69 0.13
CA THR A 23 8.15 -13.77 -0.62
C THR A 23 8.12 -14.05 -2.13
N ASN A 24 9.24 -14.52 -2.69
CA ASN A 24 9.36 -14.86 -4.11
C ASN A 24 8.48 -16.05 -4.53
N LYS A 25 7.90 -16.79 -3.58
CA LYS A 25 6.95 -17.88 -3.84
C LYS A 25 5.49 -17.45 -3.69
N SER A 26 5.21 -16.25 -3.15
CA SER A 26 3.85 -15.84 -2.79
C SER A 26 2.89 -15.79 -3.99
N GLU A 27 3.35 -15.32 -5.14
CA GLU A 27 2.50 -15.25 -6.35
C GLU A 27 2.20 -16.64 -6.91
N ILE A 28 3.21 -17.51 -6.99
CA ILE A 28 3.02 -18.86 -7.52
C ILE A 28 2.18 -19.72 -6.58
N ILE A 29 2.33 -19.55 -5.26
CA ILE A 29 1.51 -20.22 -4.25
C ILE A 29 0.06 -19.76 -4.35
N GLN A 30 -0.20 -18.47 -4.49
CA GLN A 30 -1.55 -17.96 -4.68
C GLN A 30 -2.19 -18.57 -5.93
N LYS A 31 -1.48 -18.57 -7.07
CA LYS A 31 -1.97 -19.19 -8.30
C LYS A 31 -2.18 -20.69 -8.16
N ALA A 32 -1.30 -21.39 -7.44
CA ALA A 32 -1.39 -22.84 -7.25
C ALA A 32 -2.59 -23.26 -6.40
N ILE A 33 -2.96 -22.45 -5.39
CA ILE A 33 -4.02 -22.78 -4.42
C ILE A 33 -5.37 -22.21 -4.83
N GLU A 34 -5.40 -20.97 -5.34
CA GLU A 34 -6.62 -20.19 -5.57
C GLU A 34 -6.87 -19.90 -7.07
N GLY A 35 -5.88 -20.15 -7.92
CA GLY A 35 -5.98 -19.89 -9.36
C GLY A 35 -6.71 -21.02 -10.11
N GLU A 36 -7.02 -20.74 -11.37
CA GLU A 36 -7.57 -21.74 -12.28
C GLU A 36 -6.55 -22.85 -12.57
N ILE A 37 -7.06 -24.08 -12.70
CA ILE A 37 -6.21 -25.23 -13.03
C ILE A 37 -5.78 -25.12 -14.50
N ASN A 38 -4.48 -25.02 -14.74
CA ASN A 38 -3.93 -24.94 -16.09
C ASN A 38 -2.53 -25.55 -16.21
N SER A 39 -2.16 -25.90 -17.42
CA SER A 39 -0.89 -26.58 -17.72
C SER A 39 0.34 -25.68 -17.61
N ASN A 40 0.19 -24.36 -17.69
CA ASN A 40 1.30 -23.42 -17.56
C ASN A 40 1.81 -23.34 -16.13
N ILE A 41 0.93 -23.69 -15.16
CA ILE A 41 1.27 -23.79 -13.73
C ILE A 41 0.86 -25.19 -13.25
N PRO A 42 1.68 -26.22 -13.50
CA PRO A 42 1.33 -27.61 -13.18
C PRO A 42 0.95 -27.85 -11.71
N THR A 43 1.46 -27.02 -10.80
CA THR A 43 1.12 -27.10 -9.37
C THR A 43 -0.38 -26.88 -9.10
N THR A 44 -1.12 -26.21 -10.00
CA THR A 44 -2.57 -26.03 -9.89
C THR A 44 -3.34 -27.35 -9.92
N TYR A 45 -2.81 -28.39 -10.58
CA TYR A 45 -3.44 -29.72 -10.59
C TYR A 45 -3.51 -30.38 -9.20
N LEU A 46 -2.70 -29.92 -8.23
CA LEU A 46 -2.78 -30.40 -6.86
C LEU A 46 -4.11 -30.10 -6.18
N GLN A 47 -4.87 -29.11 -6.67
CA GLN A 47 -6.22 -28.82 -6.20
C GLN A 47 -7.18 -29.99 -6.39
N ASN A 48 -6.94 -30.84 -7.40
CA ASN A 48 -7.75 -32.03 -7.67
C ASN A 48 -7.33 -33.25 -6.87
N HIS A 49 -6.20 -33.21 -6.14
CA HIS A 49 -5.71 -34.35 -5.41
C HIS A 49 -6.35 -34.42 -4.02
N LYS A 50 -6.90 -35.59 -3.65
CA LYS A 50 -7.73 -35.79 -2.46
C LYS A 50 -6.96 -35.62 -1.13
N ASN A 51 -5.65 -35.75 -1.14
CA ASN A 51 -4.84 -35.73 0.08
C ASN A 51 -3.55 -34.90 -0.14
N THR A 52 -3.73 -33.62 -0.37
CA THR A 52 -2.64 -32.64 -0.50
C THR A 52 -2.57 -31.80 0.77
N THR A 53 -1.37 -31.67 1.33
CA THR A 53 -1.05 -30.76 2.44
C THR A 53 -0.09 -29.71 1.94
N VAL A 54 -0.41 -28.43 2.16
CA VAL A 54 0.47 -27.30 1.82
C VAL A 54 1.03 -26.71 3.10
N ILE A 55 2.35 -26.68 3.21
CA ILE A 55 3.10 -26.10 4.35
C ILE A 55 3.92 -24.94 3.81
N ILE A 56 3.59 -23.73 4.24
CA ILE A 56 4.20 -22.49 3.77
C ILE A 56 4.42 -21.54 4.95
N ASP A 57 5.41 -20.66 4.83
CA ASP A 57 5.62 -19.58 5.79
C ASP A 57 4.71 -18.37 5.49
N ASP A 58 4.68 -17.39 6.40
CA ASP A 58 3.86 -16.19 6.27
C ASP A 58 4.21 -15.37 5.01
N GLN A 59 5.49 -15.41 4.60
CA GLN A 59 5.95 -14.69 3.41
C GLN A 59 5.42 -15.35 2.12
N ALA A 60 5.50 -16.67 2.01
CA ALA A 60 4.93 -17.39 0.88
C ALA A 60 3.40 -17.34 0.86
N ALA A 61 2.74 -17.21 2.01
CA ALA A 61 1.29 -17.08 2.15
C ALA A 61 0.77 -15.66 1.87
N SER A 62 1.62 -14.65 1.78
CA SER A 62 1.26 -13.22 1.82
C SER A 62 0.27 -12.78 0.73
N ASN A 63 0.22 -13.44 -0.42
CA ASN A 63 -0.71 -13.17 -1.50
C ASN A 63 -2.01 -13.98 -1.46
N LEU A 64 -2.14 -14.96 -0.55
CA LEU A 64 -3.40 -15.70 -0.40
C LEU A 64 -4.52 -14.73 0.00
N THR A 65 -5.71 -14.92 -0.57
CA THR A 65 -6.86 -14.04 -0.35
C THR A 65 -7.20 -13.89 1.13
N ARG A 66 -7.18 -14.99 1.89
CA ARG A 66 -7.44 -14.96 3.33
C ARG A 66 -6.39 -14.18 4.15
N ILE A 67 -5.19 -13.97 3.62
CA ILE A 67 -4.13 -13.19 4.26
C ILE A 67 -4.13 -11.75 3.74
N LYS A 68 -4.22 -11.59 2.42
CA LYS A 68 -4.14 -10.28 1.76
C LYS A 68 -5.41 -9.45 1.95
N THR A 69 -6.57 -10.07 1.80
CA THR A 69 -7.89 -9.45 1.84
C THR A 69 -8.88 -10.31 2.65
N PRO A 70 -8.62 -10.52 3.97
CA PRO A 70 -9.40 -11.45 4.79
C PRO A 70 -10.90 -11.12 4.83
N TRP A 71 -11.27 -9.85 4.67
CA TRP A 71 -12.67 -9.40 4.64
C TRP A 71 -13.49 -9.93 3.48
N ILE A 72 -12.86 -10.48 2.44
CA ILE A 72 -13.57 -11.14 1.32
C ILE A 72 -13.91 -12.59 1.67
N THR A 73 -13.13 -13.22 2.53
CA THR A 73 -13.23 -14.66 2.81
C THR A 73 -13.99 -14.99 4.09
N GLY A 74 -14.24 -14.02 4.95
CA GLY A 74 -14.95 -14.24 6.21
C GLY A 74 -14.83 -13.09 7.20
N ASN A 75 -15.21 -13.36 8.44
CA ASN A 75 -15.23 -12.37 9.51
C ASN A 75 -13.83 -11.87 9.82
N CYS A 76 -13.70 -10.56 9.94
CA CYS A 76 -12.47 -9.88 10.30
C CYS A 76 -12.50 -9.27 11.69
N ASN A 77 -11.35 -9.21 12.33
CA ASN A 77 -11.19 -8.42 13.53
C ASN A 77 -11.07 -6.92 13.19
N TRP A 78 -12.19 -6.27 13.00
CA TRP A 78 -12.25 -4.83 12.67
C TRP A 78 -11.75 -3.91 13.80
N LYS A 79 -11.50 -4.42 15.00
CA LYS A 79 -10.82 -3.65 16.07
C LYS A 79 -9.35 -3.42 15.77
N ASN A 80 -8.76 -4.19 14.85
CA ASN A 80 -7.38 -4.04 14.42
C ASN A 80 -7.25 -2.91 13.38
N ASP A 81 -6.57 -1.83 13.78
CA ASP A 81 -6.33 -0.66 12.92
C ASP A 81 -5.61 -0.97 11.61
N ASN A 82 -4.73 -1.97 11.60
CA ASN A 82 -4.02 -2.36 10.37
C ASN A 82 -4.96 -3.06 9.38
N ILE A 83 -5.89 -3.86 9.85
CA ILE A 83 -6.89 -4.51 8.99
C ILE A 83 -7.80 -3.45 8.39
N ARG A 84 -8.31 -2.50 9.18
CA ARG A 84 -9.12 -1.37 8.69
C ARG A 84 -8.38 -0.55 7.63
N PHE A 85 -7.14 -0.19 7.92
CA PHE A 85 -6.30 0.56 6.98
C PHE A 85 -6.10 -0.19 5.66
N ARG A 86 -5.76 -1.47 5.72
CA ARG A 86 -5.56 -2.31 4.54
C ARG A 86 -6.84 -2.47 3.72
N ALA A 87 -7.99 -2.60 4.39
CA ALA A 87 -9.30 -2.73 3.72
C ALA A 87 -9.65 -1.45 2.95
N VAL A 88 -9.50 -0.27 3.57
CA VAL A 88 -9.77 1.01 2.90
C VAL A 88 -8.80 1.26 1.75
N HIS A 89 -7.51 0.99 1.94
CA HIS A 89 -6.51 1.13 0.87
C HIS A 89 -6.80 0.18 -0.31
N TRP A 90 -7.16 -1.08 -0.02
CA TRP A 90 -7.58 -2.04 -1.04
C TRP A 90 -8.83 -1.55 -1.78
N LEU A 91 -9.82 -0.98 -1.07
CA LEU A 91 -11.03 -0.45 -1.67
C LEU A 91 -10.72 0.72 -2.62
N CYS A 92 -9.82 1.63 -2.24
CA CYS A 92 -9.33 2.69 -3.12
C CYS A 92 -8.76 2.14 -4.43
N SER A 93 -7.91 1.12 -4.32
CA SER A 93 -7.29 0.48 -5.49
C SER A 93 -8.32 -0.22 -6.37
N LYS A 94 -9.30 -0.90 -5.75
CA LYS A 94 -10.34 -1.63 -6.47
C LYS A 94 -11.33 -0.72 -7.19
N THR A 95 -11.68 0.42 -6.58
CA THR A 95 -12.64 1.38 -7.14
C THR A 95 -11.99 2.49 -7.97
N ASN A 96 -10.66 2.57 -7.95
CA ASN A 96 -9.87 3.66 -8.52
C ASN A 96 -10.29 5.03 -7.98
N LYS A 97 -10.63 5.10 -6.70
CA LYS A 97 -11.04 6.32 -6.01
C LYS A 97 -10.03 6.69 -4.90
N SER A 98 -9.84 7.98 -4.68
CA SER A 98 -9.10 8.45 -3.49
C SER A 98 -9.93 8.21 -2.22
N ILE A 99 -9.26 8.10 -1.05
CA ILE A 99 -9.91 7.80 0.24
C ILE A 99 -11.11 8.72 0.50
N LEU A 100 -10.96 10.04 0.30
CA LEU A 100 -12.02 11.02 0.56
C LEU A 100 -13.18 10.96 -0.44
N LYS A 101 -13.05 10.23 -1.54
CA LYS A 101 -14.10 10.03 -2.55
C LYS A 101 -14.83 8.69 -2.44
N LEU A 102 -14.44 7.85 -1.49
CA LEU A 102 -15.17 6.61 -1.22
C LEU A 102 -16.54 6.92 -0.63
N THR A 103 -17.56 6.22 -1.12
CA THR A 103 -18.96 6.35 -0.70
C THR A 103 -19.42 5.15 0.09
N GLU A 104 -20.54 5.27 0.76
CA GLU A 104 -21.17 4.14 1.47
C GLU A 104 -21.40 2.94 0.54
N GLU A 105 -21.85 3.21 -0.69
CA GLU A 105 -22.07 2.18 -1.70
C GLU A 105 -20.78 1.42 -2.06
N ASP A 106 -19.63 2.12 -2.18
CA ASP A 106 -18.35 1.47 -2.44
C ASP A 106 -18.02 0.45 -1.36
N TYR A 107 -18.25 0.78 -0.09
CA TYR A 107 -18.01 -0.14 1.02
C TYR A 107 -18.97 -1.33 0.98
N ASN A 108 -20.27 -1.07 0.81
CA ASN A 108 -21.30 -2.10 0.84
C ASN A 108 -21.18 -3.11 -0.30
N LEU A 109 -20.93 -2.65 -1.52
CA LEU A 109 -20.75 -3.51 -2.69
C LEU A 109 -19.46 -4.35 -2.63
N ASN A 110 -18.52 -3.99 -1.76
CA ASN A 110 -17.24 -4.67 -1.65
C ASN A 110 -17.05 -5.46 -0.33
N GLY A 111 -18.17 -5.78 0.36
CA GLY A 111 -18.15 -6.63 1.54
C GLY A 111 -17.58 -5.97 2.80
N LEU A 112 -17.60 -4.64 2.87
CA LEU A 112 -17.07 -3.86 3.99
C LEU A 112 -18.18 -3.21 4.86
N SER A 113 -19.42 -3.66 4.75
CA SER A 113 -20.57 -3.14 5.52
C SER A 113 -20.36 -3.25 7.03
N GLU A 114 -19.77 -4.35 7.51
CA GLU A 114 -19.46 -4.52 8.93
C GLU A 114 -18.49 -3.45 9.45
N LEU A 115 -17.53 -3.03 8.60
CA LEU A 115 -16.60 -1.96 8.96
C LEU A 115 -17.33 -0.63 9.13
N LEU A 116 -18.31 -0.32 8.28
CA LEU A 116 -19.13 0.89 8.41
C LEU A 116 -20.00 0.87 9.66
N ILE A 117 -20.60 -0.27 9.99
CA ILE A 117 -21.40 -0.43 11.22
C ILE A 117 -20.54 -0.14 12.46
N LEU A 118 -19.29 -0.62 12.48
CA LEU A 118 -18.39 -0.39 13.61
C LEU A 118 -17.94 1.06 13.73
N GLU A 119 -17.65 1.73 12.61
CA GLU A 119 -17.11 3.11 12.58
C GLU A 119 -18.20 4.19 12.56
N GLY A 120 -19.48 3.80 12.36
CA GLY A 120 -20.65 4.67 12.38
C GLY A 120 -21.04 5.23 11.02
N ASN A 121 -20.11 5.71 10.22
CA ASN A 121 -20.36 6.17 8.85
C ASN A 121 -19.07 6.18 8.00
N TYR A 122 -19.24 6.22 6.68
CA TYR A 122 -18.12 6.20 5.72
C TYR A 122 -17.29 7.49 5.75
N TYR A 123 -17.92 8.62 5.98
CA TYR A 123 -17.25 9.92 5.92
C TYR A 123 -16.21 10.08 7.04
N ASP A 124 -16.58 9.76 8.27
CA ASP A 124 -15.66 9.81 9.41
C ASP A 124 -14.54 8.77 9.27
N LEU A 125 -14.87 7.58 8.78
CA LEU A 125 -13.88 6.56 8.46
C LEU A 125 -12.88 7.06 7.41
N ASN A 126 -13.35 7.67 6.32
CA ASN A 126 -12.51 8.23 5.27
C ASN A 126 -11.55 9.29 5.82
N ILE A 127 -12.07 10.23 6.61
CA ILE A 127 -11.25 11.28 7.25
C ILE A 127 -10.21 10.66 8.20
N LYS A 128 -10.61 9.70 9.03
CA LYS A 128 -9.72 9.00 9.95
C LYS A 128 -8.58 8.31 9.21
N MET A 129 -8.90 7.59 8.12
CA MET A 129 -7.91 6.89 7.32
C MET A 129 -7.01 7.86 6.54
N PHE A 130 -7.56 8.91 5.96
CA PHE A 130 -6.79 9.96 5.30
C PHE A 130 -5.78 10.61 6.26
N ASN A 131 -6.24 10.98 7.46
CA ASN A 131 -5.36 11.53 8.48
C ASN A 131 -4.25 10.56 8.89
N LYS A 132 -4.57 9.26 8.98
CA LYS A 132 -3.58 8.23 9.27
C LYS A 132 -2.51 8.15 8.17
N VAL A 133 -2.90 8.20 6.90
CA VAL A 133 -1.95 8.23 5.77
C VAL A 133 -1.06 9.46 5.83
N GLN A 134 -1.63 10.65 6.01
CA GLN A 134 -0.85 11.88 6.17
C GLN A 134 0.18 11.79 7.29
N ASN A 135 -0.18 11.12 8.38
CA ASN A 135 0.70 10.95 9.53
C ASN A 135 1.78 9.88 9.33
N THR A 136 1.73 9.07 8.28
CA THR A 136 2.77 8.07 7.97
C THR A 136 3.96 8.65 7.21
N ILE A 137 3.86 9.88 6.68
CA ILE A 137 4.97 10.57 6.03
C ILE A 137 5.98 10.94 7.13
N THR A 138 6.96 10.07 7.34
CA THR A 138 7.98 10.25 8.36
C THR A 138 8.87 11.46 8.05
N GLY A 139 9.13 12.28 9.07
CA GLY A 139 9.97 13.47 8.94
C GLY A 139 9.37 14.55 8.06
N TRP A 140 8.07 14.49 7.77
CA TRP A 140 7.36 15.59 7.14
C TRP A 140 7.43 16.81 8.07
N PRO A 141 7.98 17.92 7.60
CA PRO A 141 8.22 19.09 8.45
C PRO A 141 6.94 19.82 8.86
N GLY A 142 5.82 19.34 8.55
CA GLY A 142 4.58 19.98 8.80
C GLY A 142 3.65 19.21 9.71
N GLY A 143 4.12 18.50 10.68
CA GLY A 143 3.25 17.85 11.66
C GLY A 143 2.05 18.76 11.94
N LYS A 144 0.82 18.22 11.90
CA LYS A 144 -0.37 19.03 12.15
C LYS A 144 -0.21 19.79 13.46
N PRO A 145 -0.65 21.04 13.53
CA PRO A 145 -0.81 21.74 14.81
C PRO A 145 -1.59 20.80 15.75
N ASN A 146 -1.09 20.59 16.98
CA ASN A 146 -1.67 19.69 17.97
C ASN A 146 -1.52 18.17 17.70
N ALA A 147 -0.68 17.73 16.78
CA ALA A 147 -0.32 16.31 16.69
C ALA A 147 0.46 15.90 17.94
N SER A 148 0.01 14.82 18.61
CA SER A 148 0.75 14.29 19.77
C SER A 148 2.08 13.71 19.32
N ASP A 149 3.17 14.27 19.82
CA ASP A 149 4.54 13.81 19.56
C ASP A 149 5.00 12.71 20.52
N GLN A 150 4.17 12.35 21.52
CA GLN A 150 4.51 11.36 22.54
C GLN A 150 4.91 9.99 21.97
N LYS A 151 4.30 9.59 20.86
CA LYS A 151 4.59 8.31 20.19
C LYS A 151 5.47 8.47 18.94
N ARG A 152 5.81 9.71 18.58
CA ARG A 152 6.60 10.03 17.39
C ARG A 152 7.42 11.30 17.60
N PRO A 153 8.44 11.23 18.44
CA PRO A 153 9.28 12.39 18.79
C PRO A 153 10.01 12.97 17.57
N GLU A 154 10.20 12.18 16.52
CA GLU A 154 10.76 12.63 15.25
C GLU A 154 9.96 13.73 14.54
N ARG A 155 8.70 13.96 14.94
CA ARG A 155 7.87 15.04 14.39
C ARG A 155 8.16 16.39 15.04
N ALA A 156 8.43 16.38 16.35
CA ALA A 156 8.79 17.57 17.08
C ALA A 156 10.24 17.99 16.80
N HIS A 157 11.12 17.00 16.68
CA HIS A 157 12.54 17.18 16.41
C HIS A 157 12.99 16.27 15.26
N PRO A 158 12.60 16.58 14.01
CA PRO A 158 12.94 15.74 12.86
C PRO A 158 14.47 15.71 12.69
N SER A 159 15.01 14.53 12.43
CA SER A 159 16.42 14.40 12.08
C SER A 159 16.73 15.24 10.84
N LYS A 160 17.87 15.95 10.86
CA LYS A 160 18.31 16.79 9.73
C LYS A 160 18.37 15.96 8.44
N LYS A 161 17.72 16.44 7.38
CA LYS A 161 17.64 15.80 6.07
C LYS A 161 18.19 16.73 5.01
N ARG A 162 18.64 16.16 3.90
CA ARG A 162 18.91 16.86 2.65
C ARG A 162 17.71 16.68 1.74
N CYS A 163 17.14 17.78 1.27
CA CYS A 163 15.96 17.84 0.43
C CYS A 163 16.30 18.58 -0.85
N ILE A 164 15.78 18.11 -1.97
CA ILE A 164 15.83 18.83 -3.24
C ILE A 164 14.40 19.15 -3.65
N ILE A 165 14.14 20.42 -3.96
CA ILE A 165 12.90 20.90 -4.54
C ILE A 165 13.17 21.18 -6.01
N PHE A 166 12.49 20.47 -6.89
CA PHE A 166 12.55 20.72 -8.33
C PHE A 166 11.49 21.77 -8.68
N SER A 167 11.93 22.90 -9.20
CA SER A 167 11.09 23.99 -9.66
C SER A 167 11.16 24.06 -11.19
N PRO A 168 10.05 23.86 -11.91
CA PRO A 168 10.03 24.00 -13.37
C PRO A 168 10.49 25.37 -13.85
N HIS A 169 10.04 26.42 -13.18
CA HIS A 169 10.40 27.82 -13.41
C HIS A 169 10.89 28.48 -12.13
N PRO A 170 11.59 29.64 -12.19
CA PRO A 170 12.20 30.30 -11.04
C PRO A 170 11.25 30.91 -10.01
N ASP A 171 10.02 30.53 -9.90
CA ASP A 171 9.03 31.01 -8.93
C ASP A 171 8.11 29.89 -8.41
N ASP A 172 8.07 28.74 -9.09
CA ASP A 172 7.19 27.63 -8.75
C ASP A 172 7.50 27.03 -7.35
N ASP A 173 8.73 27.09 -6.90
CA ASP A 173 9.14 26.66 -5.57
C ASP A 173 8.47 27.48 -4.45
N VAL A 174 8.23 28.78 -4.70
CA VAL A 174 7.56 29.69 -3.76
C VAL A 174 6.04 29.61 -3.93
N ILE A 175 5.54 29.72 -5.17
CA ILE A 175 4.10 29.77 -5.48
C ILE A 175 3.41 28.45 -5.12
N SER A 176 4.00 27.31 -5.52
CA SER A 176 3.40 25.99 -5.35
C SER A 176 3.77 25.32 -4.02
N MET A 177 4.95 25.60 -3.46
CA MET A 177 5.50 24.89 -2.30
C MET A 177 6.07 25.79 -1.22
N GLY A 178 5.87 27.11 -1.27
CA GLY A 178 6.51 28.08 -0.36
C GLY A 178 6.33 27.73 1.12
N GLY A 179 5.12 27.33 1.54
CA GLY A 179 4.89 26.92 2.92
C GLY A 179 5.65 25.66 3.33
N THR A 180 5.85 24.72 2.41
CA THR A 180 6.68 23.51 2.64
C THR A 180 8.15 23.88 2.67
N PHE A 181 8.60 24.72 1.76
CA PHE A 181 9.97 25.21 1.67
C PHE A 181 10.38 25.95 2.96
N ASP A 182 9.62 26.95 3.36
CA ASP A 182 9.84 27.69 4.61
C ASP A 182 9.96 26.75 5.81
N ARG A 183 9.07 25.77 5.90
CA ARG A 183 9.05 24.84 7.00
C ARG A 183 10.25 23.87 7.01
N LEU A 184 10.70 23.42 5.86
CA LEU A 184 11.93 22.63 5.75
C LEU A 184 13.12 23.42 6.25
N VAL A 185 13.24 24.69 5.87
CA VAL A 185 14.31 25.58 6.29
C VAL A 185 14.22 25.89 7.80
N SER A 186 13.02 26.24 8.28
CA SER A 186 12.80 26.59 9.69
C SER A 186 13.07 25.42 10.65
N GLN A 187 12.93 24.17 10.18
CA GLN A 187 13.28 22.96 10.93
C GLN A 187 14.75 22.53 10.79
N GLY A 188 15.57 23.33 10.11
CA GLY A 188 17.00 23.11 10.00
C GLY A 188 17.41 22.03 9.02
N HIS A 189 16.54 21.66 8.06
CA HIS A 189 16.90 20.78 6.95
C HIS A 189 17.80 21.52 5.95
N GLU A 190 18.65 20.78 5.26
CA GLU A 190 19.45 21.29 4.14
C GLU A 190 18.59 21.20 2.86
N VAL A 191 18.20 22.36 2.33
CA VAL A 191 17.28 22.44 1.19
C VAL A 191 18.02 23.00 -0.03
N HIS A 192 17.96 22.26 -1.13
CA HIS A 192 18.48 22.64 -2.42
C HIS A 192 17.32 22.89 -3.38
N LEU A 193 17.38 24.02 -4.10
CA LEU A 193 16.45 24.34 -5.19
C LEU A 193 17.13 23.99 -6.53
N ALA A 194 16.40 23.25 -7.35
CA ALA A 194 16.84 22.88 -8.68
C ALA A 194 15.87 23.42 -9.73
N TYR A 195 16.21 24.57 -10.29
CA TYR A 195 15.46 25.15 -11.40
C TYR A 195 15.70 24.37 -12.70
N GLN A 196 14.62 23.96 -13.36
CA GLN A 196 14.70 23.18 -14.60
C GLN A 196 14.86 24.09 -15.82
N THR A 197 14.40 25.36 -15.72
CA THR A 197 14.55 26.37 -16.74
C THR A 197 15.08 27.66 -16.15
N SER A 198 15.69 28.51 -16.97
CA SER A 198 16.19 29.84 -16.56
C SER A 198 15.08 30.89 -16.47
N GLY A 199 13.87 30.58 -16.96
CA GLY A 199 12.75 31.54 -17.03
C GLY A 199 12.88 32.60 -18.12
N ASN A 200 13.96 32.59 -18.89
CA ASN A 200 14.29 33.61 -19.89
C ASN A 200 13.31 33.73 -21.08
N ILE A 201 12.38 32.78 -21.20
CA ILE A 201 11.34 32.83 -22.26
C ILE A 201 10.04 33.46 -21.72
N ALA A 202 9.89 33.61 -20.42
CA ALA A 202 8.69 34.13 -19.80
C ALA A 202 8.53 35.65 -19.94
N VAL A 203 9.66 36.38 -20.03
CA VAL A 203 9.69 37.83 -20.18
C VAL A 203 10.67 38.17 -21.30
N SER A 204 10.31 39.08 -22.22
CA SER A 204 11.20 39.54 -23.27
C SER A 204 12.28 40.45 -22.67
N ASP A 205 13.47 40.45 -23.29
CA ASP A 205 14.58 41.32 -22.88
C ASP A 205 14.20 42.83 -22.98
N GLU A 206 13.12 43.15 -23.69
CA GLU A 206 12.59 44.52 -23.82
C GLU A 206 11.67 44.92 -22.66
N GLU A 207 11.20 43.94 -21.84
CA GLU A 207 10.30 44.18 -20.71
C GLU A 207 11.01 44.05 -19.36
N ALA A 208 12.27 43.61 -19.34
CA ALA A 208 13.08 43.47 -18.16
C ALA A 208 13.97 44.69 -17.95
#